data_d7a1616eaccab46a63ce013dbc824633
#
_entry.id   d7a1616eaccab46a63ce013dbc824633
#
_cell.length_a   1.000
_cell.length_b   1.000
_cell.length_c   1.000
_cell.angle_alpha   90.00
_cell.angle_beta   90.00
_cell.angle_gamma   90.00
#
_symmetry.space_group_name_H-M   'P 1'
#
loop_
_entity.id
_entity.type
_entity.pdbx_description
1 polymer ?
#
loop_
_entity_poly.entity_id
_entity_poly.type
_entity_poly.pdbx_seq_one_letter_code
_entity_poly.pdbx_strand_id
1 'polypeptide(L)'
;MAKKRNTSKGLQALIDGKFIVHNDSFYKAIVAAATPDGTGPSPLEEDFEANFPDPLKFLPPKGDEPTERGETAYVPNPNRQDMFDGYTFVFYEQRQHSTLFAPISEGHGKVLFREVIPDETTVDDFVRYVKDVAGEKGLGEFEDGSEGKGVVVVRFNPVKGAGSEWFADFSRQVAQYLDHRLIEQNEFLDAILGNDASVLRRPLLPESSGIVAPPPTAGKCSLTQYLIPS
;
A
#
# COMPACT_ATOMS: atom_id res chain seq x y z
N MET A 1 4.52 -14.54 -10.40
CA MET A 1 3.21 -15.21 -10.37
C MET A 1 2.79 -15.43 -8.92
N ALA A 2 1.69 -14.88 -8.52
CA ALA A 2 1.32 -14.74 -7.11
C ALA A 2 0.09 -15.60 -6.77
N LYS A 3 0.10 -16.19 -5.58
CA LYS A 3 -1.08 -16.85 -5.00
C LYS A 3 -2.04 -15.82 -4.34
N LYS A 4 -1.54 -14.62 -4.03
CA LYS A 4 -2.29 -13.48 -3.45
C LYS A 4 -1.82 -12.19 -4.11
N ARG A 5 -2.66 -11.15 -4.14
CA ARG A 5 -2.35 -9.86 -4.78
C ARG A 5 -1.34 -9.02 -3.99
N ASN A 6 -1.46 -9.00 -2.67
CA ASN A 6 -0.70 -8.13 -1.76
C ASN A 6 0.59 -8.78 -1.23
N THR A 7 1.37 -9.40 -2.08
CA THR A 7 2.70 -9.91 -1.73
C THR A 7 3.78 -8.87 -2.06
N SER A 8 4.92 -8.90 -1.36
CA SER A 8 6.06 -8.01 -1.67
C SER A 8 6.43 -8.04 -3.16
N LYS A 9 6.49 -9.23 -3.77
CA LYS A 9 6.74 -9.37 -5.22
C LYS A 9 5.61 -8.83 -6.10
N GLY A 10 4.36 -8.93 -5.64
CA GLY A 10 3.21 -8.34 -6.32
C GLY A 10 3.30 -6.81 -6.31
N LEU A 11 3.64 -6.22 -5.17
CA LEU A 11 3.82 -4.78 -5.04
C LEU A 11 4.98 -4.27 -5.92
N GLN A 12 6.12 -4.98 -5.94
CA GLN A 12 7.21 -4.66 -6.87
C GLN A 12 6.75 -4.68 -8.33
N ALA A 13 6.04 -5.74 -8.74
CA ALA A 13 5.55 -5.85 -10.11
C ALA A 13 4.59 -4.71 -10.49
N LEU A 14 3.75 -4.25 -9.56
CA LEU A 14 2.87 -3.09 -9.78
C LEU A 14 3.65 -1.79 -9.93
N ILE A 15 4.70 -1.59 -9.12
CA ILE A 15 5.58 -0.43 -9.19
C ILE A 15 6.35 -0.44 -10.52
N ASP A 16 6.86 -1.59 -10.93
CA ASP A 16 7.51 -1.79 -12.24
C ASP A 16 6.58 -1.66 -13.46
N GLY A 17 5.30 -1.39 -13.24
CA GLY A 17 4.32 -1.33 -14.33
C GLY A 17 4.08 -2.68 -15.01
N LYS A 18 4.18 -3.78 -14.28
CA LYS A 18 3.95 -5.15 -14.77
C LYS A 18 2.60 -5.69 -14.31
N PHE A 19 2.04 -6.60 -15.12
CA PHE A 19 0.84 -7.34 -14.73
C PHE A 19 1.12 -8.35 -13.62
N ILE A 20 0.17 -8.49 -12.71
CA ILE A 20 0.13 -9.55 -11.72
C ILE A 20 -0.91 -10.57 -12.17
N VAL A 21 -0.50 -11.81 -12.41
CA VAL A 21 -1.40 -12.87 -12.85
C VAL A 21 -1.35 -14.09 -11.94
N HIS A 22 -2.47 -14.79 -11.83
CA HIS A 22 -2.56 -16.07 -11.15
C HIS A 22 -1.93 -17.16 -12.03
N ASN A 23 -0.92 -17.85 -11.48
CA ASN A 23 -0.07 -18.75 -12.25
C ASN A 23 -0.85 -19.79 -13.05
N ASP A 24 -1.63 -20.61 -12.36
CA ASP A 24 -2.20 -21.82 -12.97
C ASP A 24 -3.28 -21.49 -14.01
N SER A 25 -4.13 -20.52 -13.74
CA SER A 25 -5.22 -20.13 -14.63
C SER A 25 -4.72 -19.40 -15.87
N PHE A 26 -3.77 -18.48 -15.70
CA PHE A 26 -3.20 -17.73 -16.82
C PHE A 26 -2.36 -18.65 -17.74
N TYR A 27 -1.53 -19.52 -17.14
CA TYR A 27 -0.76 -20.49 -17.92
C TYR A 27 -1.67 -21.44 -18.72
N LYS A 28 -2.74 -21.96 -18.11
CA LYS A 28 -3.73 -22.80 -18.79
C LYS A 28 -4.41 -22.08 -19.95
N ALA A 29 -4.72 -20.80 -19.78
CA ALA A 29 -5.31 -20.00 -20.85
C ALA A 29 -4.36 -19.79 -22.02
N ILE A 30 -3.06 -19.53 -21.74
CA ILE A 30 -2.03 -19.45 -22.78
C ILE A 30 -1.89 -20.78 -23.51
N VAL A 31 -1.80 -21.90 -22.80
CA VAL A 31 -1.69 -23.25 -23.41
C VAL A 31 -2.90 -23.55 -24.28
N ALA A 32 -4.11 -23.22 -23.81
CA ALA A 32 -5.32 -23.42 -24.60
C ALA A 32 -5.31 -22.57 -25.88
N ALA A 33 -4.92 -21.30 -25.80
CA ALA A 33 -4.81 -20.45 -26.98
C ALA A 33 -3.68 -20.83 -27.94
N ALA A 34 -2.64 -21.50 -27.44
CA ALA A 34 -1.53 -22.02 -28.23
C ALA A 34 -1.77 -23.47 -28.80
N THR A 35 -2.92 -24.07 -28.44
CA THR A 35 -3.23 -25.44 -28.90
C THR A 35 -4.12 -25.37 -30.13
N PRO A 36 -3.71 -25.98 -31.27
CA PRO A 36 -4.54 -26.03 -32.46
C PRO A 36 -5.86 -26.75 -32.23
N ASP A 37 -6.91 -26.27 -32.84
CA ASP A 37 -8.19 -26.97 -32.91
C ASP A 37 -8.24 -27.78 -34.25
N GLY A 38 -7.71 -29.00 -34.20
CA GLY A 38 -7.59 -29.86 -35.37
C GLY A 38 -6.24 -29.78 -36.08
N THR A 39 -6.22 -29.68 -37.41
CA THR A 39 -4.99 -29.70 -38.27
C THR A 39 -4.52 -28.31 -38.68
N GLY A 40 -5.22 -27.25 -38.27
CA GLY A 40 -4.87 -25.88 -38.60
C GLY A 40 -3.90 -25.25 -37.58
N PRO A 41 -3.52 -23.97 -37.79
CA PRO A 41 -2.76 -23.22 -36.81
C PRO A 41 -3.55 -23.03 -35.52
N SER A 42 -2.85 -22.79 -34.40
CA SER A 42 -3.48 -22.43 -33.15
C SER A 42 -4.05 -20.99 -33.20
N PRO A 43 -5.02 -20.62 -32.34
CA PRO A 43 -5.51 -19.24 -32.26
C PRO A 43 -4.41 -18.18 -32.11
N LEU A 44 -3.35 -18.47 -31.33
CA LEU A 44 -2.21 -17.54 -31.17
C LEU A 44 -1.35 -17.43 -32.45
N GLU A 45 -1.28 -18.48 -33.28
CA GLU A 45 -0.57 -18.43 -34.57
C GLU A 45 -1.38 -17.71 -35.63
N GLU A 46 -2.72 -17.74 -35.54
CA GLU A 46 -3.60 -17.01 -36.46
C GLU A 46 -3.59 -15.50 -36.18
N ASP A 47 -3.78 -15.10 -34.95
CA ASP A 47 -3.74 -13.69 -34.52
C ASP A 47 -3.32 -13.61 -33.06
N PHE A 48 -2.04 -13.32 -32.83
CA PHE A 48 -1.47 -13.22 -31.48
C PHE A 48 -2.14 -12.14 -30.63
N GLU A 49 -2.37 -10.95 -31.18
CA GLU A 49 -2.89 -9.82 -30.43
C GLU A 49 -4.36 -10.04 -30.01
N ALA A 50 -5.15 -10.60 -30.91
CA ALA A 50 -6.56 -10.86 -30.63
C ALA A 50 -6.78 -12.06 -29.69
N ASN A 51 -5.91 -13.07 -29.74
CA ASN A 51 -6.10 -14.34 -29.03
C ASN A 51 -5.20 -14.49 -27.78
N PHE A 52 -4.29 -13.54 -27.52
CA PHE A 52 -3.52 -13.59 -26.28
C PHE A 52 -4.42 -13.32 -25.07
N PRO A 53 -4.41 -14.17 -24.04
CA PRO A 53 -5.28 -14.02 -22.88
C PRO A 53 -5.05 -12.68 -22.16
N ASP A 54 -6.12 -11.93 -21.93
CA ASP A 54 -6.08 -10.67 -21.19
C ASP A 54 -5.62 -10.88 -19.73
N PRO A 55 -4.45 -10.36 -19.31
CA PRO A 55 -3.92 -10.59 -17.97
C PRO A 55 -4.85 -10.15 -16.85
N LEU A 56 -5.68 -9.12 -17.07
CA LEU A 56 -6.60 -8.59 -16.04
C LEU A 56 -7.70 -9.58 -15.68
N LYS A 57 -8.06 -10.49 -16.57
CA LYS A 57 -9.03 -11.56 -16.28
C LYS A 57 -8.45 -12.68 -15.40
N PHE A 58 -7.16 -12.67 -15.17
CA PHE A 58 -6.45 -13.69 -14.41
C PHE A 58 -5.73 -13.10 -13.17
N LEU A 59 -6.26 -12.06 -12.59
CA LEU A 59 -5.72 -11.52 -11.36
C LEU A 59 -5.73 -12.59 -10.25
N PRO A 60 -4.69 -12.64 -9.39
CA PRO A 60 -4.70 -13.49 -8.21
C PRO A 60 -5.91 -13.18 -7.32
N PRO A 61 -6.39 -14.15 -6.53
CA PRO A 61 -7.51 -13.92 -5.61
C PRO A 61 -7.19 -12.77 -4.66
N LYS A 62 -8.23 -12.05 -4.25
CA LYS A 62 -8.14 -11.03 -3.20
C LYS A 62 -7.55 -11.65 -1.93
N GLY A 63 -6.75 -10.86 -1.21
CA GLY A 63 -6.28 -11.15 0.14
C GLY A 63 -7.02 -10.30 1.17
N ASP A 64 -6.40 -10.10 2.31
CA ASP A 64 -6.89 -9.20 3.36
C ASP A 64 -6.48 -7.75 3.03
N GLU A 65 -6.98 -7.22 1.91
CA GLU A 65 -6.74 -5.83 1.53
C GLU A 65 -7.61 -4.90 2.38
N PRO A 66 -7.02 -3.86 3.01
CA PRO A 66 -7.77 -2.94 3.88
C PRO A 66 -8.80 -2.11 3.11
N THR A 67 -8.51 -1.77 1.86
CA THR A 67 -9.41 -1.02 0.97
C THR A 67 -9.80 -1.88 -0.24
N GLU A 68 -11.09 -2.05 -0.47
CA GLU A 68 -11.57 -2.73 -1.66
C GLU A 68 -11.39 -1.84 -2.90
N ARG A 69 -10.56 -2.31 -3.84
CA ARG A 69 -10.30 -1.62 -5.11
C ARG A 69 -10.70 -2.49 -6.29
N GLY A 70 -11.18 -1.84 -7.34
CA GLY A 70 -11.53 -2.50 -8.60
C GLY A 70 -10.30 -3.05 -9.32
N GLU A 71 -10.53 -3.88 -10.34
CA GLU A 71 -9.47 -4.51 -11.15
C GLU A 71 -8.59 -3.48 -11.86
N THR A 72 -9.13 -2.31 -12.20
CA THR A 72 -8.41 -1.21 -12.84
C THR A 72 -7.25 -0.67 -12.00
N ALA A 73 -7.28 -0.81 -10.67
CA ALA A 73 -6.15 -0.44 -9.81
C ALA A 73 -4.91 -1.32 -10.02
N TYR A 74 -5.08 -2.49 -10.64
CA TYR A 74 -3.98 -3.44 -10.92
C TYR A 74 -3.45 -3.34 -12.35
N VAL A 75 -3.97 -2.42 -13.15
CA VAL A 75 -3.42 -2.14 -14.49
C VAL A 75 -2.01 -1.57 -14.35
N PRO A 76 -1.06 -2.00 -15.21
CA PRO A 76 0.24 -1.37 -15.28
C PRO A 76 0.15 0.15 -15.41
N ASN A 77 0.89 0.86 -14.56
CA ASN A 77 0.92 2.32 -14.57
C ASN A 77 2.37 2.78 -14.44
N PRO A 78 2.96 3.41 -15.47
CA PRO A 78 4.34 3.86 -15.44
C PRO A 78 4.60 4.95 -14.38
N ASN A 79 3.59 5.69 -13.96
CA ASN A 79 3.73 6.72 -12.93
C ASN A 79 4.02 6.14 -11.53
N ARG A 80 3.93 4.82 -11.35
CA ARG A 80 4.31 4.18 -10.09
C ARG A 80 5.81 4.01 -9.91
N GLN A 81 6.60 4.05 -10.97
CA GLN A 81 8.03 3.77 -10.92
C GLN A 81 8.78 4.73 -9.99
N ASP A 82 8.38 6.00 -9.94
CA ASP A 82 9.01 7.03 -9.12
C ASP A 82 8.16 7.47 -7.92
N MET A 83 7.15 6.68 -7.55
CA MET A 83 6.14 7.11 -6.59
C MET A 83 6.68 7.41 -5.19
N PHE A 84 7.79 6.77 -4.82
CA PHE A 84 8.45 6.98 -3.52
C PHE A 84 9.71 7.85 -3.61
N ASP A 85 10.01 8.44 -4.78
CA ASP A 85 11.15 9.32 -4.92
C ASP A 85 11.05 10.51 -3.95
N GLY A 86 12.15 10.79 -3.24
CA GLY A 86 12.24 11.82 -2.21
C GLY A 86 11.65 11.45 -0.84
N TYR A 87 11.06 10.26 -0.69
CA TYR A 87 10.64 9.73 0.61
C TYR A 87 11.75 8.91 1.28
N THR A 88 11.83 9.03 2.61
CA THR A 88 12.67 8.16 3.44
C THR A 88 11.79 7.51 4.50
N PHE A 89 11.67 6.20 4.44
CA PHE A 89 10.86 5.42 5.38
C PHE A 89 11.75 4.82 6.46
N VAL A 90 11.44 5.09 7.73
CA VAL A 90 12.14 4.57 8.89
C VAL A 90 11.31 3.47 9.53
N PHE A 91 11.85 2.26 9.54
CA PHE A 91 11.27 1.10 10.18
C PHE A 91 11.99 0.79 11.48
N TYR A 92 11.28 0.27 12.45
CA TYR A 92 11.88 -0.20 13.71
C TYR A 92 11.51 -1.66 14.06
N GLU A 93 10.84 -2.36 13.13
CA GLU A 93 10.61 -3.80 13.19
C GLU A 93 11.18 -4.48 11.94
N GLN A 94 12.00 -5.52 12.17
CA GLN A 94 12.82 -6.15 11.13
C GLN A 94 12.00 -6.83 10.03
N ARG A 95 10.85 -7.44 10.36
CA ARG A 95 10.03 -8.14 9.37
C ARG A 95 9.32 -7.17 8.42
N GLN A 96 8.81 -6.06 8.98
CA GLN A 96 8.21 -5.00 8.16
C GLN A 96 9.24 -4.40 7.20
N HIS A 97 10.42 -4.06 7.74
CA HIS A 97 11.56 -3.58 6.95
C HIS A 97 11.88 -4.53 5.80
N SER A 98 12.11 -5.82 6.10
CA SER A 98 12.47 -6.82 5.09
C SER A 98 11.37 -7.05 4.05
N THR A 99 10.10 -6.92 4.44
CA THR A 99 8.95 -7.11 3.53
C THR A 99 8.80 -5.96 2.55
N LEU A 100 8.99 -4.72 3.01
CA LEU A 100 8.74 -3.50 2.23
C LEU A 100 10.01 -2.90 1.61
N PHE A 101 11.19 -3.36 2.00
CA PHE A 101 12.47 -2.87 1.45
C PHE A 101 12.47 -2.87 -0.08
N ALA A 102 12.16 -4.02 -0.68
CA ALA A 102 12.23 -4.17 -2.12
C ALA A 102 11.16 -3.33 -2.87
N PRO A 103 9.86 -3.34 -2.50
CA PRO A 103 8.88 -2.48 -3.16
C PRO A 103 9.18 -0.99 -3.03
N ILE A 104 9.63 -0.53 -1.86
CA ILE A 104 9.93 0.89 -1.66
C ILE A 104 11.16 1.30 -2.47
N SER A 105 12.22 0.48 -2.46
CA SER A 105 13.43 0.75 -3.23
C SER A 105 13.17 0.75 -4.74
N GLU A 106 12.28 -0.13 -5.23
CA GLU A 106 11.85 -0.16 -6.63
C GLU A 106 11.12 1.12 -7.02
N GLY A 107 10.33 1.70 -6.12
CA GLY A 107 9.67 3.00 -6.30
C GLY A 107 10.58 4.20 -5.98
N HIS A 108 11.90 4.03 -5.95
CA HIS A 108 12.92 5.04 -5.68
C HIS A 108 12.87 5.66 -4.27
N GLY A 109 12.17 5.03 -3.33
CA GLY A 109 12.17 5.43 -1.93
C GLY A 109 13.41 4.95 -1.18
N LYS A 110 13.80 5.69 -0.15
CA LYS A 110 14.87 5.29 0.76
C LYS A 110 14.29 4.54 1.95
N VAL A 111 14.90 3.42 2.32
CA VAL A 111 14.47 2.57 3.43
C VAL A 111 15.55 2.49 4.48
N LEU A 112 15.21 2.81 5.72
CA LEU A 112 16.13 2.76 6.86
C LEU A 112 15.55 1.88 7.95
N PHE A 113 16.44 1.21 8.67
CA PHE A 113 16.10 0.39 9.82
C PHE A 113 16.80 0.91 11.07
N ARG A 114 16.03 1.11 12.14
CA ARG A 114 16.55 1.42 13.47
C ARG A 114 15.83 0.54 14.47
N GLU A 115 16.49 -0.48 14.99
CA GLU A 115 15.93 -1.38 15.97
C GLU A 115 15.44 -0.63 17.22
N VAL A 116 14.26 -0.99 17.69
CA VAL A 116 13.65 -0.49 18.91
C VAL A 116 13.44 -1.68 19.84
N ILE A 117 14.10 -1.65 20.97
CA ILE A 117 14.02 -2.68 22.00
C ILE A 117 13.25 -2.11 23.18
N PRO A 118 12.11 -2.73 23.59
CA PRO A 118 11.37 -2.30 24.78
C PRO A 118 12.27 -2.16 26.00
N ASP A 119 12.03 -1.11 26.78
CA ASP A 119 12.76 -0.74 27.99
C ASP A 119 14.25 -0.36 27.82
N GLU A 120 14.83 -0.52 26.61
CA GLU A 120 16.19 -0.11 26.30
C GLU A 120 16.23 1.14 25.41
N THR A 121 15.34 1.22 24.42
CA THR A 121 15.29 2.34 23.47
C THR A 121 14.38 3.44 24.00
N THR A 122 14.94 4.65 24.19
CA THR A 122 14.14 5.80 24.60
C THR A 122 13.46 6.48 23.40
N VAL A 123 12.33 7.13 23.65
CA VAL A 123 11.64 7.94 22.63
C VAL A 123 12.55 9.07 22.13
N ASP A 124 13.28 9.73 23.03
CA ASP A 124 14.17 10.84 22.69
C ASP A 124 15.30 10.41 21.73
N ASP A 125 15.91 9.25 21.97
CA ASP A 125 17.00 8.74 21.10
C ASP A 125 16.46 8.38 19.72
N PHE A 126 15.26 7.80 19.66
CA PHE A 126 14.64 7.47 18.39
C PHE A 126 14.20 8.72 17.62
N VAL A 127 13.58 9.69 18.28
CA VAL A 127 13.19 10.98 17.69
C VAL A 127 14.40 11.75 17.19
N ARG A 128 15.49 11.77 17.97
CA ARG A 128 16.76 12.38 17.55
C ARG A 128 17.29 11.73 16.27
N TYR A 129 17.31 10.40 16.22
CA TYR A 129 17.72 9.67 15.02
C TYR A 129 16.86 10.05 13.81
N VAL A 130 15.53 10.11 13.94
CA VAL A 130 14.64 10.49 12.84
C VAL A 130 14.90 11.92 12.38
N LYS A 131 15.13 12.86 13.30
CA LYS A 131 15.47 14.24 12.98
C LYS A 131 16.85 14.37 12.31
N ASP A 132 17.82 13.59 12.73
CA ASP A 132 19.15 13.53 12.10
C ASP A 132 19.05 12.99 10.65
N VAL A 133 18.19 12.00 10.41
CA VAL A 133 17.91 11.48 9.06
C VAL A 133 17.25 12.54 8.17
N ALA A 134 16.36 13.34 8.74
CA ALA A 134 15.69 14.43 8.03
C ALA A 134 16.65 15.58 7.68
N GLY A 135 17.68 15.80 8.50
CA GLY A 135 18.69 16.82 8.30
C GLY A 135 18.17 18.24 8.29
N GLU A 136 18.84 19.14 7.55
CA GLU A 136 18.48 20.57 7.47
C GLU A 136 17.11 20.83 6.83
N LYS A 137 16.63 19.91 5.98
CA LYS A 137 15.28 20.00 5.37
C LYS A 137 14.15 19.73 6.35
N GLY A 138 14.50 19.23 7.55
CA GLY A 138 13.53 18.83 8.56
C GLY A 138 12.65 17.67 8.10
N LEU A 139 11.60 17.39 8.87
CA LEU A 139 10.64 16.33 8.55
C LEU A 139 9.73 16.72 7.37
N GLY A 140 9.80 17.95 6.95
CA GLY A 140 8.96 18.59 5.94
C GLY A 140 7.76 19.29 6.58
N GLU A 141 7.41 20.43 6.02
CA GLU A 141 6.26 21.21 6.44
C GLU A 141 5.02 20.80 5.64
N PHE A 142 3.86 20.86 6.27
CA PHE A 142 2.59 20.56 5.60
C PHE A 142 1.87 21.86 5.17
N GLU A 143 2.29 23.00 5.72
CA GLU A 143 1.55 24.26 5.59
C GLU A 143 1.87 25.03 4.30
N ASP A 144 3.01 24.79 3.66
CA ASP A 144 3.42 25.52 2.47
C ASP A 144 2.85 24.97 1.16
N GLY A 145 2.00 23.93 1.24
CA GLY A 145 1.46 23.24 0.06
C GLY A 145 2.52 22.54 -0.79
N SER A 146 3.78 22.49 -0.32
CA SER A 146 4.78 21.65 -0.94
C SER A 146 4.31 20.21 -0.77
N GLU A 147 4.31 19.46 -1.86
CA GLU A 147 4.16 18.00 -1.85
C GLU A 147 5.40 17.41 -1.17
N GLY A 148 5.55 17.73 0.12
CA GLY A 148 6.77 17.52 0.85
C GLY A 148 7.05 16.07 1.04
N LYS A 149 7.78 15.53 0.11
CA LYS A 149 8.51 14.29 0.25
C LYS A 149 9.46 14.46 1.44
N GLY A 150 9.51 13.49 2.33
CA GLY A 150 10.28 13.63 3.55
C GLY A 150 10.40 12.32 4.32
N VAL A 151 10.74 12.43 5.59
CA VAL A 151 10.88 11.26 6.46
C VAL A 151 9.53 10.82 7.00
N VAL A 152 9.25 9.53 6.88
CA VAL A 152 8.03 8.89 7.37
C VAL A 152 8.41 7.71 8.26
N VAL A 153 7.85 7.64 9.45
CA VAL A 153 8.07 6.51 10.38
C VAL A 153 6.96 5.48 10.21
N VAL A 154 7.35 4.22 10.03
CA VAL A 154 6.43 3.09 9.91
C VAL A 154 6.31 2.41 11.27
N ARG A 155 5.11 2.48 11.86
CA ARG A 155 4.86 1.92 13.19
C ARG A 155 4.69 0.42 13.16
N PHE A 156 5.11 -0.21 14.25
CA PHE A 156 4.88 -1.60 14.51
C PHE A 156 3.73 -1.78 15.51
N ASN A 157 2.73 -2.56 15.11
CA ASN A 157 1.62 -2.97 15.97
C ASN A 157 1.68 -4.48 16.16
N PRO A 158 2.28 -4.97 17.25
CA PRO A 158 2.26 -6.42 17.54
C PRO A 158 0.84 -6.89 17.81
N VAL A 159 0.44 -7.95 17.12
CA VAL A 159 -0.86 -8.59 17.34
C VAL A 159 -0.83 -9.28 18.70
N LYS A 160 -1.52 -8.73 19.70
CA LYS A 160 -1.74 -9.27 21.06
C LYS A 160 -0.56 -10.06 21.63
N GLY A 161 0.14 -9.49 22.56
CA GLY A 161 1.24 -10.15 23.29
C GLY A 161 1.94 -9.18 24.25
N ALA A 162 2.90 -9.70 25.01
CA ALA A 162 3.77 -8.87 25.85
C ALA A 162 4.48 -7.82 24.98
N GLY A 163 4.31 -6.55 25.34
CA GLY A 163 4.91 -5.43 24.63
C GLY A 163 3.95 -4.65 23.69
N SER A 164 2.72 -5.12 23.41
CA SER A 164 1.82 -4.39 22.53
C SER A 164 1.45 -3.00 23.07
N GLU A 165 1.24 -2.88 24.36
CA GLU A 165 0.96 -1.59 25.02
C GLU A 165 2.18 -0.67 24.98
N TRP A 166 3.37 -1.21 25.21
CA TRP A 166 4.61 -0.47 25.15
C TRP A 166 4.83 0.12 23.73
N PHE A 167 4.69 -0.70 22.66
CA PHE A 167 4.85 -0.22 21.30
C PHE A 167 3.76 0.79 20.88
N ALA A 168 2.55 0.63 21.37
CA ALA A 168 1.48 1.58 21.15
C ALA A 168 1.80 2.95 21.79
N ASP A 169 2.27 2.94 23.06
CA ASP A 169 2.66 4.14 23.77
C ASP A 169 3.91 4.79 23.16
N PHE A 170 4.92 4.00 22.84
CA PHE A 170 6.10 4.46 22.12
C PHE A 170 5.75 5.14 20.79
N SER A 171 4.93 4.51 19.96
CA SER A 171 4.49 5.08 18.68
C SER A 171 3.73 6.39 18.86
N ARG A 172 2.86 6.47 19.87
CA ARG A 172 2.11 7.68 20.18
C ARG A 172 3.03 8.83 20.60
N GLN A 173 3.98 8.57 21.49
CA GLN A 173 4.95 9.59 21.92
C GLN A 173 5.83 10.04 20.76
N VAL A 174 6.37 9.12 19.95
CA VAL A 174 7.16 9.46 18.76
C VAL A 174 6.35 10.35 17.82
N ALA A 175 5.08 10.02 17.54
CA ALA A 175 4.22 10.84 16.69
C ALA A 175 4.05 12.26 17.23
N GLN A 176 3.86 12.42 18.54
CA GLN A 176 3.73 13.72 19.21
C GLN A 176 5.01 14.56 19.12
N TYR A 177 6.19 13.95 19.36
CA TYR A 177 7.46 14.67 19.28
C TYR A 177 7.89 15.03 17.86
N LEU A 178 7.42 14.29 16.86
CA LEU A 178 7.69 14.56 15.45
C LEU A 178 6.63 15.47 14.82
N ASP A 179 5.49 15.65 15.47
CA ASP A 179 4.29 16.31 14.92
C ASP A 179 3.83 15.70 13.60
N HIS A 180 4.03 14.39 13.46
CA HIS A 180 3.70 13.62 12.27
C HIS A 180 3.00 12.33 12.63
N ARG A 181 2.01 11.95 11.82
CA ARG A 181 1.37 10.65 11.93
C ARG A 181 2.35 9.54 11.49
N LEU A 182 2.51 8.55 12.35
CA LEU A 182 3.17 7.30 11.94
C LEU A 182 2.20 6.47 11.10
N ILE A 183 2.74 5.78 10.09
CA ILE A 183 1.94 4.98 9.16
C ILE A 183 2.01 3.49 9.50
N GLU A 184 1.02 2.75 9.04
CA GLU A 184 0.99 1.29 9.11
C GLU A 184 1.49 0.64 7.83
N GLN A 185 1.97 -0.59 7.93
CA GLN A 185 2.46 -1.36 6.79
C GLN A 185 1.43 -1.54 5.68
N ASN A 186 0.16 -1.69 6.03
CA ASN A 186 -0.93 -1.89 5.07
C ASN A 186 -1.26 -0.64 4.23
N GLU A 187 -0.89 0.56 4.71
CA GLU A 187 -1.12 1.81 3.99
C GLU A 187 -0.27 1.91 2.70
N PHE A 188 0.86 1.19 2.63
CA PHE A 188 1.64 1.10 1.40
C PHE A 188 0.86 0.46 0.24
N LEU A 189 0.03 -0.53 0.54
CA LEU A 189 -0.82 -1.14 -0.48
C LEU A 189 -1.81 -0.11 -1.06
N ASP A 190 -2.44 0.67 -0.19
CA ASP A 190 -3.37 1.72 -0.61
C ASP A 190 -2.68 2.81 -1.42
N ALA A 191 -1.48 3.23 -1.03
CA ALA A 191 -0.67 4.20 -1.77
C ALA A 191 -0.31 3.67 -3.17
N ILE A 192 0.18 2.43 -3.28
CA ILE A 192 0.58 1.82 -4.55
C ILE A 192 -0.62 1.63 -5.48
N LEU A 193 -1.73 1.10 -4.98
CA LEU A 193 -2.94 0.89 -5.77
C LEU A 193 -3.62 2.19 -6.16
N GLY A 194 -3.56 3.21 -5.29
CA GLY A 194 -4.06 4.56 -5.55
C GLY A 194 -3.13 5.39 -6.44
N ASN A 195 -1.89 4.94 -6.66
CA ASN A 195 -0.82 5.70 -7.29
C ASN A 195 -0.61 7.08 -6.64
N ASP A 196 -0.67 7.12 -5.30
CA ASP A 196 -0.55 8.35 -4.53
C ASP A 196 0.20 8.06 -3.22
N ALA A 197 1.48 8.45 -3.17
CA ALA A 197 2.30 8.31 -1.98
C ALA A 197 2.06 9.44 -0.95
N SER A 198 1.38 10.51 -1.30
CA SER A 198 1.11 11.64 -0.38
C SER A 198 0.25 11.21 0.81
N VAL A 199 -0.56 10.17 0.63
CA VAL A 199 -1.39 9.59 1.70
C VAL A 199 -0.55 9.03 2.86
N LEU A 200 0.72 8.68 2.61
CA LEU A 200 1.64 8.14 3.61
C LEU A 200 2.25 9.22 4.51
N ARG A 201 2.16 10.48 4.13
CA ARG A 201 2.71 11.59 4.89
C ARG A 201 1.62 12.59 5.25
N ARG A 202 1.28 12.64 6.52
CA ARG A 202 0.21 13.51 7.03
C ARG A 202 0.58 14.09 8.39
N PRO A 203 0.10 15.31 8.70
CA PRO A 203 0.27 15.90 10.02
C PRO A 203 -0.40 15.02 11.09
N LEU A 204 0.05 15.17 12.32
CA LEU A 204 -0.64 14.63 13.48
C LEU A 204 -1.95 15.40 13.62
N LEU A 205 -3.08 14.69 13.49
CA LEU A 205 -4.37 15.30 13.77
C LEU A 205 -4.48 15.54 15.27
N PRO A 206 -4.90 16.73 15.73
CA PRO A 206 -5.22 16.93 17.13
C PRO A 206 -6.26 15.89 17.54
N GLU A 207 -6.06 15.23 18.68
CA GLU A 207 -7.03 14.29 19.24
C GLU A 207 -8.35 15.04 19.45
N SER A 208 -9.24 14.93 18.48
CA SER A 208 -10.63 15.34 18.68
C SER A 208 -11.21 14.39 19.71
N SER A 209 -11.40 14.90 20.91
CA SER A 209 -12.06 14.23 22.01
C SER A 209 -13.30 13.48 21.51
N GLY A 210 -13.17 12.16 21.39
CA GLY A 210 -14.22 11.17 21.44
C GLY A 210 -15.48 11.38 20.61
N ILE A 211 -15.39 11.47 19.27
CA ILE A 211 -16.53 11.14 18.40
C ILE A 211 -15.98 10.33 17.24
N VAL A 212 -16.05 9.01 17.39
CA VAL A 212 -15.94 8.08 16.25
C VAL A 212 -17.15 8.34 15.37
N ALA A 213 -16.97 8.97 14.22
CA ALA A 213 -18.02 9.06 13.22
C ALA A 213 -18.30 7.62 12.72
N PRO A 214 -19.55 7.15 12.78
CA PRO A 214 -19.90 5.85 12.23
C PRO A 214 -19.68 5.87 10.71
N PRO A 215 -19.30 4.72 10.11
CA PRO A 215 -19.14 4.63 8.67
C PRO A 215 -20.47 5.01 7.97
N PRO A 216 -20.42 5.62 6.79
CA PRO A 216 -21.62 6.04 6.09
C PRO A 216 -22.47 4.79 5.77
N THR A 217 -23.61 4.69 6.44
CA THR A 217 -24.63 3.68 6.17
C THR A 217 -25.19 3.93 4.77
N ALA A 218 -25.09 2.93 3.89
CA ALA A 218 -25.73 2.92 2.60
C ALA A 218 -27.23 3.19 2.76
N GLY A 219 -27.69 4.35 2.28
CA GLY A 219 -29.07 4.77 2.34
C GLY A 219 -29.96 3.80 1.57
N LYS A 220 -30.85 3.12 2.28
CA LYS A 220 -31.97 2.42 1.67
C LYS A 220 -32.88 3.45 1.02
N CYS A 221 -32.93 3.43 -0.30
CA CYS A 221 -33.90 4.20 -1.07
C CYS A 221 -35.29 3.64 -0.79
N SER A 222 -36.09 4.37 0.00
CA SER A 222 -37.51 4.05 0.24
C SER A 222 -38.32 4.63 -0.90
N LEU A 223 -38.90 3.76 -1.72
CA LEU A 223 -39.92 4.08 -2.73
C LEU A 223 -41.23 4.40 -1.99
N THR A 224 -41.56 5.67 -1.87
CA THR A 224 -42.88 6.11 -1.46
C THR A 224 -43.80 6.15 -2.68
N GLN A 225 -44.74 5.24 -2.73
CA GLN A 225 -45.87 5.21 -3.68
C GLN A 225 -46.73 6.46 -3.47
N TYR A 226 -46.87 7.27 -4.50
CA TYR A 226 -47.97 8.25 -4.59
C TYR A 226 -49.20 7.56 -5.15
N LEU A 227 -50.22 7.37 -4.30
CA LEU A 227 -51.61 7.08 -4.69
C LEU A 227 -52.23 8.42 -5.13
N ILE A 228 -52.79 8.44 -6.33
CA ILE A 228 -53.70 9.49 -6.85
C ILE A 228 -55.13 9.02 -6.57
N PRO A 229 -56.00 9.81 -5.90
CA PRO A 229 -57.42 9.55 -5.86
C PRO A 229 -58.13 10.15 -7.07
N SER A 230 -59.19 9.48 -7.45
CA SER A 230 -60.19 9.68 -8.53
C SER A 230 -60.62 11.10 -8.81
#